data_14fdcb670a6f45849dc58c58fc335bd4
#
_entry.id   14fdcb670a6f45849dc58c58fc335bd4
#
_cell.length_a   1.000
_cell.length_b   1.000
_cell.length_c   1.000
_cell.angle_alpha   90.00
_cell.angle_beta   90.00
_cell.angle_gamma   90.00
#
_symmetry.space_group_name_H-M   'P 1'
#
loop_
_entity.id
_entity.type
_entity.pdbx_description
1 polymer ?
#
loop_
_entity_poly.entity_id
_entity_poly.type
_entity_poly.pdbx_seq_one_letter_code
_entity_poly.pdbx_strand_id
1 'polypeptide(L)'
;MFLENTINHSKQSGWMEVICGSMFSGKTEELIRRLRRAEMAGQNVEIFKPRLDTRYSEEDVVSHNQNKIRSTAVDNPNEILLLASDCDVVGIDEAQFFDESIVDIANQLANSGVRVVVAGLDMDFLGRPFGPMPNLMATAEYVTKVHAICKRTGNLANYSMRISQGNDLVELGETESYEAVSRRVFIDEMLLRNKK
;
A
#
# COMPACT_ATOMS: atom_id res chain seq x y z
N MET A 1 -12.81 -7.16 -13.46
CA MET A 1 -14.06 -7.62 -12.84
C MET A 1 -13.64 -8.51 -11.68
N PHE A 2 -13.86 -8.06 -10.46
CA PHE A 2 -13.59 -8.87 -9.27
C PHE A 2 -14.66 -9.97 -9.21
N LEU A 3 -14.28 -11.18 -9.43
CA LEU A 3 -15.11 -12.33 -9.05
C LEU A 3 -14.88 -12.55 -7.56
N GLU A 4 -15.79 -12.09 -6.72
CA GLU A 4 -15.82 -12.51 -5.33
C GLU A 4 -16.04 -14.03 -5.32
N ASN A 5 -15.09 -14.77 -4.73
CA ASN A 5 -15.19 -16.20 -4.62
C ASN A 5 -16.50 -16.58 -3.94
N THR A 6 -17.30 -17.38 -4.61
CA THR A 6 -18.50 -17.98 -4.02
C THR A 6 -18.09 -18.85 -2.85
N ILE A 7 -18.64 -18.53 -1.71
CA ILE A 7 -18.38 -19.12 -0.40
C ILE A 7 -18.61 -20.63 -0.44
N ASN A 8 -17.55 -21.40 -0.22
CA ASN A 8 -17.68 -22.83 0.05
C ASN A 8 -17.51 -23.04 1.55
N HIS A 9 -18.59 -23.36 2.27
CA HIS A 9 -18.72 -23.32 3.72
C HIS A 9 -17.87 -24.33 4.51
N SER A 10 -17.01 -25.15 3.90
CA SER A 10 -16.36 -26.25 4.62
C SER A 10 -14.89 -26.08 4.96
N LYS A 11 -14.16 -25.10 4.41
CA LYS A 11 -12.84 -24.57 4.84
C LYS A 11 -12.53 -23.37 3.97
N GLN A 12 -12.83 -22.17 4.45
CA GLN A 12 -12.40 -20.95 3.76
C GLN A 12 -10.89 -20.78 3.97
N SER A 13 -10.12 -20.95 2.90
CA SER A 13 -8.79 -20.35 2.84
C SER A 13 -8.96 -18.84 2.66
N GLY A 14 -8.20 -18.04 3.37
CA GLY A 14 -8.08 -16.64 3.07
C GLY A 14 -7.37 -16.41 1.73
N TRP A 15 -7.11 -15.16 1.41
CA TRP A 15 -6.37 -14.77 0.20
C TRP A 15 -5.71 -13.41 0.42
N MET A 16 -4.76 -13.09 -0.44
CA MET A 16 -4.05 -11.81 -0.42
C MET A 16 -4.43 -10.95 -1.63
N GLU A 17 -4.72 -9.68 -1.36
CA GLU A 17 -4.95 -8.65 -2.36
C GLU A 17 -3.90 -7.55 -2.20
N VAL A 18 -3.22 -7.17 -3.29
CA VAL A 18 -2.26 -6.08 -3.27
C VAL A 18 -2.74 -4.92 -4.13
N ILE A 19 -2.80 -3.74 -3.53
CA ILE A 19 -3.08 -2.46 -4.19
C ILE A 19 -1.77 -1.69 -4.29
N CYS A 20 -1.24 -1.55 -5.48
CA CYS A 20 0.06 -0.90 -5.71
C CYS A 20 -0.06 0.28 -6.69
N GLY A 21 0.96 1.12 -6.75
CA GLY A 21 1.03 2.25 -7.67
C GLY A 21 1.80 3.43 -7.08
N SER A 22 1.94 4.51 -7.86
CA SER A 22 2.66 5.72 -7.46
C SER A 22 1.98 6.47 -6.32
N MET A 23 2.64 7.48 -5.76
CA MET A 23 1.98 8.46 -4.89
C MET A 23 0.81 9.12 -5.63
N PHE A 24 -0.19 9.56 -4.89
CA PHE A 24 -1.40 10.23 -5.39
C PHE A 24 -2.27 9.38 -6.34
N SER A 25 -2.09 8.07 -6.36
CA SER A 25 -2.84 7.15 -7.24
C SER A 25 -4.14 6.60 -6.62
N GLY A 26 -4.44 6.93 -5.35
CA GLY A 26 -5.66 6.47 -4.67
C GLY A 26 -5.53 5.09 -4.02
N LYS A 27 -4.32 4.62 -3.69
CA LYS A 27 -4.12 3.31 -3.02
C LYS A 27 -4.86 3.23 -1.70
N THR A 28 -4.65 4.21 -0.82
CA THR A 28 -5.28 4.26 0.50
C THR A 28 -6.80 4.40 0.40
N GLU A 29 -7.33 5.17 -0.56
CA GLU A 29 -8.76 5.25 -0.84
C GLU A 29 -9.33 3.89 -1.23
N GLU A 30 -8.65 3.15 -2.10
CA GLU A 30 -9.08 1.82 -2.55
C GLU A 30 -8.98 0.79 -1.41
N LEU A 31 -7.93 0.84 -0.59
CA LEU A 31 -7.82 0.04 0.64
C LEU A 31 -9.02 0.30 1.55
N ILE A 32 -9.26 1.54 1.94
CA ILE A 32 -10.36 1.95 2.80
C ILE A 32 -11.71 1.50 2.20
N ARG A 33 -11.90 1.66 0.90
CA ARG A 33 -13.13 1.23 0.20
C ARG A 33 -13.38 -0.27 0.36
N ARG A 34 -12.34 -1.11 0.20
CA ARG A 34 -12.46 -2.57 0.36
C ARG A 34 -12.78 -2.96 1.79
N LEU A 35 -12.09 -2.34 2.75
CA LEU A 35 -12.24 -2.66 4.17
C LEU A 35 -13.62 -2.22 4.70
N ARG A 36 -14.11 -1.03 4.33
CA ARG A 36 -15.48 -0.61 4.69
C ARG A 36 -16.56 -1.55 4.17
N ARG A 37 -16.38 -2.13 2.99
CA ARG A 37 -17.31 -3.13 2.46
C ARG A 37 -17.31 -4.40 3.31
N ALA A 38 -16.15 -4.81 3.83
CA ALA A 38 -16.06 -5.93 4.75
C ALA A 38 -16.75 -5.63 6.08
N GLU A 39 -16.54 -4.44 6.65
CA GLU A 39 -17.25 -3.99 7.86
C GLU A 39 -18.78 -3.98 7.65
N MET A 40 -19.26 -3.46 6.51
CA MET A 40 -20.70 -3.47 6.17
C MET A 40 -21.25 -4.88 6.04
N ALA A 41 -20.41 -5.87 5.71
CA ALA A 41 -20.76 -7.28 5.67
C ALA A 41 -20.70 -7.96 7.04
N GLY A 42 -20.42 -7.21 8.13
CA GLY A 42 -20.34 -7.71 9.49
C GLY A 42 -19.04 -8.44 9.81
N GLN A 43 -18.00 -8.28 9.00
CA GLN A 43 -16.68 -8.87 9.23
C GLN A 43 -15.87 -8.03 10.22
N ASN A 44 -15.05 -8.70 11.02
CA ASN A 44 -14.12 -8.05 11.95
C ASN A 44 -12.87 -7.59 11.17
N VAL A 45 -12.64 -6.27 11.11
CA VAL A 45 -11.60 -5.64 10.29
C VAL A 45 -10.62 -4.89 11.16
N GLU A 46 -9.32 -5.11 10.94
CA GLU A 46 -8.23 -4.34 11.54
C GLU A 46 -7.30 -3.80 10.46
N ILE A 47 -6.72 -2.62 10.69
CA ILE A 47 -5.76 -1.99 9.76
C ILE A 47 -4.45 -1.74 10.49
N PHE A 48 -3.36 -2.14 9.85
CA PHE A 48 -2.00 -1.94 10.34
C PHE A 48 -1.20 -1.05 9.41
N LYS A 49 -0.29 -0.27 9.99
CA LYS A 49 0.70 0.52 9.26
C LYS A 49 2.04 0.49 9.99
N PRO A 50 3.19 0.65 9.29
CA PRO A 50 4.48 0.78 9.96
C PRO A 50 4.53 2.05 10.81
N ARG A 51 5.14 1.98 11.99
CA ARG A 51 5.42 3.15 12.81
C ARG A 51 6.63 3.89 12.23
N LEU A 52 6.37 4.79 11.33
CA LEU A 52 7.35 5.72 10.78
C LEU A 52 7.20 7.03 11.53
N ASP A 53 8.24 7.44 12.26
CA ASP A 53 8.40 8.71 12.97
C ASP A 53 7.12 9.46 13.42
N THR A 54 7.05 9.82 14.69
CA THR A 54 5.91 10.29 15.48
C THR A 54 5.28 11.63 15.09
N ARG A 55 5.52 12.15 13.90
CA ARG A 55 5.07 13.49 13.48
C ARG A 55 3.65 13.56 12.89
N TYR A 56 3.01 12.42 12.62
CA TYR A 56 1.62 12.34 12.14
C TYR A 56 0.78 11.45 13.05
N SER A 57 -0.53 11.77 13.21
CA SER A 57 -1.45 11.11 14.14
C SER A 57 -1.28 9.59 14.14
N GLU A 58 -0.92 9.04 15.29
CA GLU A 58 -0.61 7.61 15.48
C GLU A 58 -1.80 6.68 15.20
N GLU A 59 -3.03 7.21 15.13
CA GLU A 59 -4.25 6.41 15.18
C GLU A 59 -5.07 6.34 13.89
N ASP A 60 -4.76 7.13 12.85
CA ASP A 60 -5.62 7.19 11.65
C ASP A 60 -4.87 6.91 10.35
N VAL A 61 -5.40 6.04 9.49
CA VAL A 61 -5.12 6.05 8.05
C VAL A 61 -6.00 7.12 7.43
N VAL A 62 -5.37 8.19 6.94
CA VAL A 62 -6.06 9.32 6.33
C VAL A 62 -5.83 9.28 4.83
N SER A 63 -6.91 9.13 4.06
CA SER A 63 -6.84 9.42 2.63
C SER A 63 -6.82 10.94 2.39
N HIS A 64 -6.27 11.39 1.25
CA HIS A 64 -6.28 12.80 0.84
C HIS A 64 -7.69 13.45 0.86
N ASN A 65 -8.77 12.65 0.85
CA ASN A 65 -10.16 13.07 0.90
C ASN A 65 -10.78 13.03 2.32
N GLN A 66 -9.98 13.03 3.40
CA GLN A 66 -10.42 13.00 4.81
C GLN A 66 -11.25 11.76 5.22
N ASN A 67 -11.24 10.69 4.43
CA ASN A 67 -11.81 9.42 4.84
C ASN A 67 -10.84 8.75 5.82
N LYS A 68 -11.22 8.69 7.09
CA LYS A 68 -10.42 8.08 8.15
C LYS A 68 -10.98 6.72 8.53
N ILE A 69 -10.12 5.73 8.63
CA ILE A 69 -10.36 4.49 9.37
C ILE A 69 -9.26 4.39 10.44
N ARG A 70 -9.64 3.97 11.63
CA ARG A 70 -8.69 3.75 12.71
C ARG A 70 -7.66 2.70 12.29
N SER A 71 -6.39 2.94 12.56
CA SER A 71 -5.29 2.02 12.24
C SER A 71 -4.36 1.85 13.42
N THR A 72 -3.78 0.67 13.54
CA THR A 72 -2.79 0.35 14.56
C THR A 72 -1.38 0.46 13.95
N ALA A 73 -0.57 1.36 14.50
CA ALA A 73 0.82 1.49 14.13
C ALA A 73 1.66 0.41 14.83
N VAL A 74 2.44 -0.36 14.06
CA VAL A 74 3.29 -1.45 14.56
C VAL A 74 4.75 -1.20 14.22
N ASP A 75 5.63 -1.61 15.12
CA ASP A 75 7.09 -1.51 14.93
C ASP A 75 7.64 -2.72 14.16
N ASN A 76 6.99 -3.86 14.33
CA ASN A 76 7.42 -5.12 13.73
C ASN A 76 6.22 -5.86 13.11
N PRO A 77 6.36 -6.41 11.88
CA PRO A 77 5.29 -7.19 11.25
C PRO A 77 4.74 -8.34 12.08
N ASN A 78 5.56 -8.97 12.96
CA ASN A 78 5.10 -10.05 13.83
C ASN A 78 4.01 -9.63 14.82
N GLU A 79 3.92 -8.35 15.17
CA GLU A 79 2.85 -7.83 16.04
C GLU A 79 1.47 -7.99 15.37
N ILE A 80 1.43 -7.93 14.04
CA ILE A 80 0.20 -8.11 13.26
C ILE A 80 -0.42 -9.48 13.53
N LEU A 81 0.38 -10.56 13.60
CA LEU A 81 -0.13 -11.91 13.89
C LEU A 81 -0.80 -12.00 15.26
N LEU A 82 -0.25 -11.28 16.25
CA LEU A 82 -0.80 -11.29 17.61
C LEU A 82 -2.09 -10.48 17.68
N LEU A 83 -2.12 -9.32 17.03
CA LEU A 83 -3.23 -8.38 17.09
C LEU A 83 -4.40 -8.78 16.18
N ALA A 84 -4.14 -9.55 15.14
CA ALA A 84 -5.12 -9.97 14.15
C ALA A 84 -5.78 -11.34 14.45
N SER A 85 -5.63 -11.89 15.67
CA SER A 85 -6.08 -13.24 16.03
C SER A 85 -7.58 -13.49 15.78
N ASP A 86 -8.40 -12.46 15.92
CA ASP A 86 -9.87 -12.54 15.79
C ASP A 86 -10.40 -11.82 14.55
N CYS A 87 -9.51 -11.44 13.61
CA CYS A 87 -9.88 -10.70 12.41
C CYS A 87 -10.33 -11.63 11.27
N ASP A 88 -11.41 -11.26 10.59
CA ASP A 88 -11.80 -11.84 9.31
C ASP A 88 -11.03 -11.20 8.15
N VAL A 89 -10.72 -9.91 8.29
CA VAL A 89 -10.01 -9.12 7.27
C VAL A 89 -8.93 -8.25 7.91
N VAL A 90 -7.75 -8.28 7.33
CA VAL A 90 -6.60 -7.46 7.73
C VAL A 90 -6.23 -6.51 6.58
N GLY A 91 -6.20 -5.21 6.86
CA GLY A 91 -5.63 -4.19 6.00
C GLY A 91 -4.20 -3.87 6.41
N ILE A 92 -3.30 -3.69 5.44
CA ILE A 92 -1.92 -3.26 5.68
C ILE A 92 -1.65 -2.08 4.75
N ASP A 93 -1.44 -0.88 5.32
CA ASP A 93 -1.09 0.30 4.53
C ASP A 93 0.40 0.61 4.61
N GLU A 94 0.91 1.35 3.62
CA GLU A 94 2.33 1.75 3.50
C GLU A 94 3.31 0.56 3.60
N ALA A 95 2.93 -0.57 3.02
CA ALA A 95 3.63 -1.84 3.18
C ALA A 95 5.09 -1.83 2.69
N GLN A 96 5.48 -0.91 1.79
CA GLN A 96 6.84 -0.75 1.30
C GLN A 96 7.86 -0.40 2.40
N PHE A 97 7.39 0.06 3.56
CA PHE A 97 8.25 0.44 4.68
C PHE A 97 8.46 -0.67 5.71
N PHE A 98 7.78 -1.78 5.58
CA PHE A 98 8.10 -2.98 6.35
C PHE A 98 9.32 -3.71 5.78
N ASP A 99 9.93 -4.55 6.59
CA ASP A 99 10.94 -5.49 6.12
C ASP A 99 10.31 -6.68 5.37
N GLU A 100 11.15 -7.55 4.79
CA GLU A 100 10.70 -8.71 3.99
C GLU A 100 9.83 -9.72 4.79
N SER A 101 9.87 -9.72 6.11
CA SER A 101 9.08 -10.63 6.93
C SER A 101 7.57 -10.40 6.79
N ILE A 102 7.14 -9.21 6.35
CA ILE A 102 5.73 -8.91 6.09
C ILE A 102 5.12 -9.85 5.03
N VAL A 103 5.93 -10.35 4.09
CA VAL A 103 5.48 -11.31 3.06
C VAL A 103 5.06 -12.62 3.70
N ASP A 104 5.88 -13.15 4.61
CA ASP A 104 5.58 -14.38 5.33
C ASP A 104 4.38 -14.20 6.27
N ILE A 105 4.30 -13.06 6.96
CA ILE A 105 3.18 -12.70 7.84
C ILE A 105 1.87 -12.64 7.07
N ALA A 106 1.85 -11.96 5.92
CA ALA A 106 0.66 -11.87 5.08
C ALA A 106 0.21 -13.25 4.57
N ASN A 107 1.18 -14.11 4.16
CA ASN A 107 0.89 -15.48 3.76
C ASN A 107 0.35 -16.34 4.93
N GLN A 108 0.91 -16.21 6.13
CA GLN A 108 0.42 -16.92 7.31
C GLN A 108 -1.02 -16.54 7.66
N LEU A 109 -1.36 -15.25 7.63
CA LEU A 109 -2.73 -14.78 7.82
C LEU A 109 -3.68 -15.36 6.76
N ALA A 110 -3.31 -15.28 5.48
CA ALA A 110 -4.11 -15.83 4.39
C ALA A 110 -4.30 -17.35 4.53
N ASN A 111 -3.23 -18.09 4.88
CA ASN A 111 -3.29 -19.53 5.11
C ASN A 111 -4.17 -19.91 6.31
N SER A 112 -4.33 -19.03 7.30
CA SER A 112 -5.24 -19.22 8.45
C SER A 112 -6.69 -18.84 8.18
N GLY A 113 -7.01 -18.37 6.97
CA GLY A 113 -8.39 -18.05 6.58
C GLY A 113 -8.72 -16.55 6.54
N VAL A 114 -7.76 -15.68 6.86
CA VAL A 114 -7.93 -14.23 6.88
C VAL A 114 -7.82 -13.66 5.45
N ARG A 115 -8.70 -12.75 5.10
CA ARG A 115 -8.55 -11.92 3.90
C ARG A 115 -7.54 -10.80 4.17
N VAL A 116 -6.43 -10.78 3.46
CA VAL A 116 -5.37 -9.77 3.64
C VAL A 116 -5.40 -8.78 2.47
N VAL A 117 -5.55 -7.48 2.75
CA VAL A 117 -5.55 -6.41 1.76
C VAL A 117 -4.37 -5.48 2.02
N VAL A 118 -3.38 -5.53 1.15
CA VAL A 118 -2.13 -4.76 1.28
C VAL A 118 -2.14 -3.57 0.33
N ALA A 119 -1.73 -2.39 0.80
CA ALA A 119 -1.51 -1.21 -0.02
C ALA A 119 -0.07 -0.70 0.15
N GLY A 120 0.57 -0.30 -0.96
CA GLY A 120 1.91 0.23 -0.90
C GLY A 120 2.44 0.77 -2.24
N LEU A 121 3.54 1.53 -2.16
CA LEU A 121 4.28 2.01 -3.32
C LEU A 121 5.03 0.85 -3.99
N ASP A 122 4.80 0.59 -5.25
CA ASP A 122 5.50 -0.47 -5.99
C ASP A 122 6.93 -0.08 -6.40
N MET A 123 7.22 1.22 -6.49
CA MET A 123 8.53 1.76 -6.83
C MET A 123 8.92 2.93 -5.92
N ASP A 124 10.22 3.06 -5.65
CA ASP A 124 10.81 4.23 -5.01
C ASP A 124 10.88 5.44 -5.98
N PHE A 125 11.42 6.56 -5.49
CA PHE A 125 11.56 7.79 -6.29
C PHE A 125 12.60 7.68 -7.42
N LEU A 126 13.42 6.63 -7.43
CA LEU A 126 14.37 6.31 -8.51
C LEU A 126 13.76 5.35 -9.55
N GLY A 127 12.48 4.97 -9.39
CA GLY A 127 11.80 4.02 -10.25
C GLY A 127 12.23 2.58 -10.06
N ARG A 128 12.82 2.22 -8.92
CA ARG A 128 13.23 0.86 -8.57
C ARG A 128 12.15 0.18 -7.74
N PRO A 129 12.01 -1.15 -7.82
CA PRO A 129 11.12 -1.90 -6.94
C PRO A 129 11.36 -1.54 -5.47
N PHE A 130 10.28 -1.31 -4.69
CA PHE A 130 10.39 -0.78 -3.35
C PHE A 130 10.08 -1.82 -2.27
N GLY A 131 11.06 -2.07 -1.38
CA GLY A 131 10.93 -2.93 -0.21
C GLY A 131 10.30 -4.30 -0.54
N PRO A 132 9.42 -4.82 0.31
CA PRO A 132 8.80 -6.14 0.14
C PRO A 132 7.71 -6.17 -0.95
N MET A 133 7.34 -5.03 -1.55
CA MET A 133 6.22 -4.96 -2.51
C MET A 133 6.33 -5.91 -3.68
N PRO A 134 7.51 -6.12 -4.32
CA PRO A 134 7.63 -7.09 -5.41
C PRO A 134 7.24 -8.51 -4.99
N ASN A 135 7.66 -8.93 -3.79
CA ASN A 135 7.39 -10.25 -3.25
C ASN A 135 5.92 -10.38 -2.81
N LEU A 136 5.34 -9.35 -2.20
CA LEU A 136 3.90 -9.29 -1.92
C LEU A 136 3.06 -9.39 -3.19
N MET A 137 3.42 -8.65 -4.25
CA MET A 137 2.74 -8.70 -5.54
C MET A 137 2.86 -10.08 -6.21
N ALA A 138 4.00 -10.77 -6.03
CA ALA A 138 4.23 -12.09 -6.62
C ALA A 138 3.44 -13.20 -5.92
N THR A 139 3.19 -13.07 -4.60
CA THR A 139 2.50 -14.09 -3.79
C THR A 139 1.00 -13.86 -3.67
N ALA A 140 0.49 -12.67 -4.01
CA ALA A 140 -0.91 -12.33 -3.91
C ALA A 140 -1.76 -12.99 -5.01
N GLU A 141 -2.97 -13.44 -4.67
CA GLU A 141 -3.97 -13.90 -5.63
C GLU A 141 -4.50 -12.77 -6.51
N TYR A 142 -4.55 -11.53 -5.97
CA TYR A 142 -5.08 -10.38 -6.71
C TYR A 142 -4.14 -9.17 -6.59
N VAL A 143 -3.72 -8.65 -7.73
CA VAL A 143 -2.92 -7.42 -7.80
C VAL A 143 -3.69 -6.35 -8.57
N THR A 144 -3.91 -5.21 -7.93
CA THR A 144 -4.54 -4.03 -8.53
C THR A 144 -3.52 -2.91 -8.59
N LYS A 145 -3.06 -2.58 -9.79
CA LYS A 145 -2.19 -1.42 -9.99
C LYS A 145 -3.02 -0.19 -10.32
N VAL A 146 -3.02 0.78 -9.41
CA VAL A 146 -3.70 2.07 -9.56
C VAL A 146 -2.74 3.15 -10.06
N HIS A 147 -3.26 4.15 -10.74
CA HIS A 147 -2.47 5.18 -11.40
C HIS A 147 -2.93 6.58 -10.99
N ALA A 148 -1.99 7.48 -10.81
CA ALA A 148 -2.26 8.90 -10.74
C ALA A 148 -2.33 9.51 -12.14
N ILE A 149 -2.63 10.81 -12.22
CA ILE A 149 -2.55 11.58 -13.46
C ILE A 149 -1.33 12.49 -13.43
N CYS A 150 -0.51 12.40 -14.45
CA CYS A 150 0.63 13.28 -14.64
C CYS A 150 0.14 14.70 -14.98
N LYS A 151 0.31 15.64 -14.06
CA LYS A 151 -0.13 17.03 -14.27
C LYS A 151 0.56 17.71 -15.46
N ARG A 152 1.77 17.27 -15.82
CA ARG A 152 2.55 17.85 -16.94
C ARG A 152 2.06 17.39 -18.31
N THR A 153 1.46 16.19 -18.43
CA THR A 153 1.11 15.62 -19.73
C THR A 153 -0.33 15.17 -19.85
N GLY A 154 -1.09 15.12 -18.74
CA GLY A 154 -2.45 14.56 -18.71
C GLY A 154 -2.52 13.03 -18.83
N ASN A 155 -1.39 12.34 -19.01
CA ASN A 155 -1.33 10.89 -19.12
C ASN A 155 -1.29 10.20 -17.76
N LEU A 156 -1.43 8.86 -17.74
CA LEU A 156 -1.26 8.07 -16.53
C LEU A 156 0.15 8.24 -15.96
N ALA A 157 0.21 8.46 -14.66
CA ALA A 157 1.44 8.60 -13.88
C ALA A 157 1.71 7.30 -13.12
N ASN A 158 2.87 6.70 -13.38
CA ASN A 158 3.34 5.47 -12.72
C ASN A 158 4.54 5.69 -11.80
N TYR A 159 5.13 6.87 -11.83
CA TYR A 159 6.35 7.18 -11.10
C TYR A 159 6.09 8.27 -10.05
N SER A 160 6.65 8.08 -8.87
CA SER A 160 6.70 9.09 -7.81
C SER A 160 8.04 9.82 -7.90
N MET A 161 8.09 10.95 -8.59
CA MET A 161 9.33 11.69 -8.77
C MET A 161 9.54 12.65 -7.60
N ARG A 162 10.72 12.59 -6.97
CA ARG A 162 11.09 13.56 -5.95
C ARG A 162 11.46 14.90 -6.60
N ILE A 163 10.91 15.99 -6.07
CA ILE A 163 11.19 17.36 -6.50
C ILE A 163 12.06 18.13 -5.52
N SER A 164 12.17 17.68 -4.27
CA SER A 164 13.10 18.22 -3.27
C SER A 164 14.55 17.81 -3.54
N GLN A 165 15.52 18.48 -2.90
CA GLN A 165 16.98 18.25 -3.08
C GLN A 165 17.59 17.23 -2.09
N GLY A 166 16.77 16.43 -1.39
CA GLY A 166 17.24 15.40 -0.45
C GLY A 166 17.75 14.12 -1.15
N ASN A 167 18.72 13.43 -0.52
CA ASN A 167 19.26 12.15 -1.00
C ASN A 167 18.75 10.94 -0.19
N ASP A 168 18.03 11.15 0.91
CA ASP A 168 17.52 10.08 1.74
C ASP A 168 16.44 9.26 1.00
N LEU A 169 16.43 7.94 1.19
CA LEU A 169 15.48 7.05 0.52
C LEU A 169 14.03 7.42 0.90
N VAL A 170 13.81 7.83 2.12
CA VAL A 170 12.52 8.25 2.66
C VAL A 170 12.62 9.71 3.07
N GLU A 171 11.88 10.59 2.39
CA GLU A 171 11.66 11.97 2.81
C GLU A 171 10.19 12.11 3.15
N LEU A 172 9.90 12.47 4.41
CA LEU A 172 8.54 12.71 4.87
C LEU A 172 8.05 14.03 4.27
N GLY A 173 7.18 13.96 3.32
CA GLY A 173 6.58 15.10 2.64
C GLY A 173 5.62 14.61 1.56
N GLU A 174 4.50 15.31 1.43
CA GLU A 174 3.48 14.94 0.44
C GLU A 174 3.71 15.71 -0.88
N THR A 175 2.79 16.61 -1.21
CA THR A 175 2.75 17.33 -2.50
C THR A 175 3.90 18.33 -2.69
N GLU A 176 4.61 18.72 -1.63
CA GLU A 176 5.72 19.65 -1.69
C GLU A 176 7.05 18.95 -2.06
N SER A 177 7.16 17.65 -1.76
CA SER A 177 8.38 16.86 -1.97
C SER A 177 8.31 15.91 -3.16
N TYR A 178 7.10 15.52 -3.60
CA TYR A 178 6.90 14.52 -4.66
C TYR A 178 5.86 14.93 -5.69
N GLU A 179 6.07 14.48 -6.92
CA GLU A 179 5.14 14.62 -8.05
C GLU A 179 4.90 13.27 -8.73
N ALA A 180 3.63 12.95 -9.00
CA ALA A 180 3.31 11.79 -9.81
C ALA A 180 3.51 12.12 -11.31
N VAL A 181 4.36 11.37 -11.99
CA VAL A 181 4.73 11.65 -13.38
C VAL A 181 4.57 10.42 -14.29
N SER A 182 4.34 10.70 -15.56
CA SER A 182 4.35 9.68 -16.61
C SER A 182 5.76 9.15 -16.87
N ARG A 183 5.89 7.97 -17.46
CA ARG A 183 7.17 7.36 -17.79
C ARG A 183 8.09 8.29 -18.60
N ARG A 184 7.54 8.99 -19.59
CA ARG A 184 8.31 9.90 -20.42
C ARG A 184 8.92 11.04 -19.61
N VAL A 185 8.10 11.71 -18.81
CA VAL A 185 8.57 12.81 -17.96
C VAL A 185 9.65 12.32 -16.98
N PHE A 186 9.43 11.15 -16.37
CA PHE A 186 10.39 10.57 -15.44
C PHE A 186 11.76 10.32 -16.11
N ILE A 187 11.78 9.68 -17.29
CA ILE A 187 13.02 9.39 -17.99
C ILE A 187 13.74 10.68 -18.42
N ASP A 188 13.02 11.65 -18.98
CA ASP A 188 13.61 12.92 -19.42
C ASP A 188 14.27 13.65 -18.24
N GLU A 189 13.61 13.72 -17.08
CA GLU A 189 14.15 14.34 -15.85
C GLU A 189 15.36 13.59 -15.29
N MET A 190 15.30 12.25 -15.25
CA MET A 190 16.44 11.45 -14.77
C MET A 190 17.68 11.61 -15.66
N LEU A 191 17.51 11.74 -16.97
CA LEU A 191 18.59 12.03 -17.90
C LEU A 191 19.22 13.42 -17.68
N LEU A 192 18.41 14.41 -17.32
CA LEU A 192 18.90 15.76 -16.98
C LEU A 192 19.66 15.77 -15.66
N ARG A 193 19.23 15.02 -14.65
CA ARG A 193 19.93 14.89 -13.35
C ARG A 193 21.29 14.21 -13.48
N ASN A 194 21.40 13.21 -14.33
CA ASN A 194 22.67 12.48 -14.55
C ASN A 194 23.70 13.26 -15.37
N LYS A 195 23.34 14.41 -15.94
CA LYS A 195 24.24 15.29 -16.69
C LYS A 195 24.84 16.43 -15.85
N LYS A 196 24.37 16.59 -14.62
CA LYS A 196 24.89 17.55 -13.63
C LYS A 196 25.83 16.88 -12.65
#